data_07449dc3f57afe66aafd51708dfb1994
#
_entry.id   07449dc3f57afe66aafd51708dfb1994
#
_cell.length_a   1.000
_cell.length_b   1.000
_cell.length_c   1.000
_cell.angle_alpha   90.00
_cell.angle_beta   90.00
_cell.angle_gamma   90.00
#
_symmetry.space_group_name_H-M   'P 1'
#
loop_
_entity.id
_entity.type
_entity.pdbx_description
1 polymer ?
#
loop_
_entity_poly.entity_id
_entity_poly.type
_entity_poly.pdbx_seq_one_letter_code
_entity_poly.pdbx_strand_id
1 'polypeptide(L)'
;MKTKDLLTICLQNLTRHKSRTFLTVLGVIIGCCSVVIMISIGIGMKEAQKNMLAQMGDLTIINVYSAGKGSRSAKLNNQAIRRLKEMKSVEAVTPKLTAENIPITLYAGRNRRYKSAYTTIVGIDVKAAEAMGYKLTDGTWDKGGRDGVFVGENFAYMFEDTKRPSGRNTVDMYSGYDNLDESGMPVKPQPYFDSMKTAYTLDISSDKEDDKKITRQLEAAGRMKEDYGKGEETSMGLVMDLE
;
A
#
# COMPACT_ATOMS: atom_id res chain seq x y z
N MET A 1 -28.10 -65.23 -2.59
CA MET A 1 -26.71 -64.83 -2.99
C MET A 1 -26.20 -63.86 -1.98
N LYS A 2 -25.04 -64.11 -1.42
CA LYS A 2 -24.44 -63.17 -0.47
C LYS A 2 -23.82 -62.02 -1.25
N THR A 3 -23.88 -60.80 -0.72
CA THR A 3 -23.30 -59.57 -1.36
C THR A 3 -21.82 -59.72 -1.76
N LYS A 4 -21.08 -60.58 -1.05
CA LYS A 4 -19.69 -60.93 -1.37
C LYS A 4 -19.55 -61.67 -2.71
N ASP A 5 -20.49 -62.59 -3.02
CA ASP A 5 -20.44 -63.38 -4.28
C ASP A 5 -20.72 -62.47 -5.50
N LEU A 6 -21.65 -61.49 -5.37
CA LEU A 6 -21.90 -60.47 -6.38
C LEU A 6 -20.68 -59.59 -6.65
N LEU A 7 -20.02 -59.13 -5.59
CA LEU A 7 -18.79 -58.29 -5.72
C LEU A 7 -17.65 -59.07 -6.41
N THR A 8 -17.51 -60.36 -6.07
CA THR A 8 -16.45 -61.22 -6.66
C THR A 8 -16.70 -61.45 -8.15
N ILE A 9 -17.96 -61.71 -8.55
CA ILE A 9 -18.35 -61.86 -9.97
C ILE A 9 -18.13 -60.55 -10.75
N CYS A 10 -18.49 -59.40 -10.17
CA CYS A 10 -18.24 -58.07 -10.79
C CYS A 10 -16.74 -57.84 -10.99
N LEU A 11 -15.93 -58.10 -9.99
CA LEU A 11 -14.46 -57.95 -10.09
C LEU A 11 -13.84 -58.85 -11.16
N GLN A 12 -14.29 -60.13 -11.22
CA GLN A 12 -13.81 -61.05 -12.24
C GLN A 12 -14.21 -60.61 -13.67
N ASN A 13 -15.40 -60.06 -13.88
CA ASN A 13 -15.81 -59.54 -15.18
C ASN A 13 -15.01 -58.28 -15.57
N LEU A 14 -14.70 -57.38 -14.62
CA LEU A 14 -13.86 -56.24 -14.84
C LEU A 14 -12.43 -56.64 -15.26
N THR A 15 -11.85 -57.64 -14.61
CA THR A 15 -10.50 -58.10 -14.93
C THR A 15 -10.43 -58.92 -16.21
N ARG A 16 -11.51 -59.52 -16.65
CA ARG A 16 -11.56 -60.29 -17.91
C ARG A 16 -11.51 -59.43 -19.15
N HIS A 17 -12.01 -58.14 -19.08
CA HIS A 17 -12.03 -57.22 -20.19
C HIS A 17 -11.21 -55.96 -19.90
N LYS A 18 -9.92 -56.11 -19.55
CA LYS A 18 -9.03 -55.08 -19.07
C LYS A 18 -9.00 -53.83 -19.96
N SER A 19 -8.90 -53.98 -21.26
CA SER A 19 -8.82 -52.83 -22.20
C SER A 19 -10.09 -51.98 -22.21
N ARG A 20 -11.27 -52.60 -22.16
CA ARG A 20 -12.55 -51.88 -22.15
C ARG A 20 -12.75 -51.15 -20.81
N THR A 21 -12.47 -51.85 -19.72
CA THR A 21 -12.55 -51.27 -18.37
C THR A 21 -11.59 -50.11 -18.21
N PHE A 22 -10.35 -50.27 -18.68
CA PHE A 22 -9.36 -49.20 -18.65
C PHE A 22 -9.83 -47.97 -19.44
N LEU A 23 -10.35 -48.17 -20.65
CA LEU A 23 -10.78 -47.07 -21.50
C LEU A 23 -11.97 -46.31 -20.92
N THR A 24 -12.92 -46.99 -20.32
CA THR A 24 -14.07 -46.35 -19.65
C THR A 24 -13.67 -45.59 -18.40
N VAL A 25 -12.79 -46.16 -17.55
CA VAL A 25 -12.28 -45.49 -16.36
C VAL A 25 -11.46 -44.25 -16.74
N LEU A 26 -10.60 -44.38 -17.76
CA LEU A 26 -9.84 -43.26 -18.29
C LEU A 26 -10.74 -42.10 -18.75
N GLY A 27 -11.81 -42.42 -19.50
CA GLY A 27 -12.79 -41.43 -19.95
C GLY A 27 -13.47 -40.68 -18.79
N VAL A 28 -13.87 -41.45 -17.75
CA VAL A 28 -14.47 -40.82 -16.54
C VAL A 28 -13.47 -39.94 -15.80
N ILE A 29 -12.23 -40.41 -15.63
CA ILE A 29 -11.16 -39.62 -14.98
C ILE A 29 -10.95 -38.33 -15.74
N ILE A 30 -10.76 -38.37 -17.05
CA ILE A 30 -10.54 -37.16 -17.87
C ILE A 30 -11.74 -36.20 -17.75
N GLY A 31 -12.96 -36.74 -17.82
CA GLY A 31 -14.18 -35.95 -17.67
C GLY A 31 -14.26 -35.24 -16.30
N CYS A 32 -14.04 -35.98 -15.22
CA CYS A 32 -14.05 -35.41 -13.86
C CYS A 32 -12.90 -34.38 -13.66
N CYS A 33 -11.69 -34.70 -14.11
CA CYS A 33 -10.58 -33.78 -14.02
C CYS A 33 -10.83 -32.48 -14.79
N SER A 34 -11.40 -32.55 -15.97
CA SER A 34 -11.75 -31.38 -16.77
C SER A 34 -12.72 -30.44 -16.05
N VAL A 35 -13.74 -30.98 -15.40
CA VAL A 35 -14.72 -30.19 -14.62
C VAL A 35 -14.03 -29.55 -13.40
N VAL A 36 -13.22 -30.29 -12.67
CA VAL A 36 -12.50 -29.77 -11.49
C VAL A 36 -11.55 -28.65 -11.89
N ILE A 37 -10.79 -28.82 -12.98
CA ILE A 37 -9.87 -27.79 -13.49
C ILE A 37 -10.65 -26.54 -13.88
N MET A 38 -11.76 -26.67 -14.59
CA MET A 38 -12.58 -25.53 -15.02
C MET A 38 -13.11 -24.73 -13.81
N ILE A 39 -13.62 -25.41 -12.79
CA ILE A 39 -14.10 -24.78 -11.55
C ILE A 39 -12.94 -24.09 -10.81
N SER A 40 -11.78 -24.77 -10.70
CA SER A 40 -10.61 -24.24 -10.02
C SER A 40 -10.08 -22.97 -10.68
N ILE A 41 -10.01 -22.93 -12.02
CA ILE A 41 -9.63 -21.74 -12.79
C ILE A 41 -10.64 -20.62 -12.55
N GLY A 42 -11.94 -20.92 -12.57
CA GLY A 42 -12.99 -19.92 -12.33
C GLY A 42 -12.89 -19.27 -10.93
N ILE A 43 -12.65 -20.08 -9.90
CA ILE A 43 -12.46 -19.58 -8.52
C ILE A 43 -11.17 -18.78 -8.42
N GLY A 44 -10.06 -19.27 -8.96
CA GLY A 44 -8.79 -18.59 -8.96
C GLY A 44 -8.82 -17.23 -9.69
N MET A 45 -9.47 -17.16 -10.84
CA MET A 45 -9.65 -15.92 -11.58
C MET A 45 -10.51 -14.91 -10.81
N LYS A 46 -11.60 -15.35 -10.17
CA LYS A 46 -12.45 -14.50 -9.34
C LYS A 46 -11.66 -13.90 -8.16
N GLU A 47 -10.84 -14.70 -7.49
CA GLU A 47 -10.03 -14.23 -6.37
C GLU A 47 -8.91 -13.28 -6.84
N ALA A 48 -8.26 -13.57 -7.97
CA ALA A 48 -7.28 -12.69 -8.58
C ALA A 48 -7.88 -11.33 -8.97
N GLN A 49 -9.08 -11.31 -9.57
CA GLN A 49 -9.78 -10.07 -9.89
C GLN A 49 -10.17 -9.28 -8.64
N LYS A 50 -10.66 -9.94 -7.59
CA LYS A 50 -10.98 -9.31 -6.32
C LYS A 50 -9.76 -8.66 -5.68
N ASN A 51 -8.62 -9.36 -5.68
CA ASN A 51 -7.37 -8.84 -5.16
C ASN A 51 -6.85 -7.66 -6.00
N MET A 52 -6.96 -7.73 -7.32
CA MET A 52 -6.61 -6.64 -8.21
C MET A 52 -7.47 -5.38 -7.96
N LEU A 53 -8.78 -5.54 -7.80
CA LEU A 53 -9.68 -4.43 -7.45
C LEU A 53 -9.36 -3.86 -6.06
N ALA A 54 -9.04 -4.70 -5.09
CA ALA A 54 -8.64 -4.26 -3.76
C ALA A 54 -7.32 -3.47 -3.77
N GLN A 55 -6.42 -3.76 -4.72
CA GLN A 55 -5.17 -3.00 -4.93
C GLN A 55 -5.38 -1.67 -5.67
N MET A 56 -6.47 -1.53 -6.43
CA MET A 56 -6.80 -0.26 -7.11
C MET A 56 -7.32 0.83 -6.17
N GLY A 57 -7.45 0.54 -4.89
CA GLY A 57 -7.87 1.45 -3.84
C GLY A 57 -9.23 1.10 -3.25
N ASP A 58 -9.56 1.78 -2.18
CA ASP A 58 -10.85 1.63 -1.52
C ASP A 58 -11.95 2.32 -2.35
N LEU A 59 -12.84 1.53 -2.91
CA LEU A 59 -13.96 2.01 -3.74
C LEU A 59 -14.96 2.88 -2.98
N THR A 60 -14.85 2.96 -1.66
CA THR A 60 -15.67 3.82 -0.80
C THR A 60 -15.11 5.24 -0.68
N ILE A 61 -13.87 5.47 -1.10
CA ILE A 61 -13.21 6.77 -1.03
C ILE A 61 -13.56 7.61 -2.26
N ILE A 62 -14.09 8.82 -2.00
CA ILE A 62 -14.39 9.81 -3.02
C ILE A 62 -13.41 10.96 -2.90
N ASN A 63 -12.55 11.13 -3.89
CA ASN A 63 -11.67 12.29 -3.99
C ASN A 63 -12.40 13.46 -4.64
N VAL A 64 -12.51 14.58 -3.94
CA VAL A 64 -13.16 15.80 -4.43
C VAL A 64 -12.10 16.84 -4.75
N TYR A 65 -12.05 17.27 -6.00
CA TYR A 65 -11.12 18.28 -6.48
C TYR A 65 -11.85 19.57 -6.82
N SER A 66 -11.18 20.70 -6.61
CA SER A 66 -11.71 22.00 -7.09
C SER A 66 -11.60 22.08 -8.62
N ALA A 67 -12.67 22.43 -9.29
CA ALA A 67 -12.75 22.50 -10.76
C ALA A 67 -12.06 23.74 -11.38
N GLY A 68 -10.94 24.19 -10.84
CA GLY A 68 -10.12 25.27 -11.41
C GLY A 68 -10.54 26.70 -11.02
N LYS A 69 -9.90 27.69 -11.63
CA LYS A 69 -10.02 29.14 -11.30
C LYS A 69 -11.21 29.82 -11.97
N GLY A 70 -12.43 29.30 -11.92
CA GLY A 70 -13.62 29.94 -12.49
C GLY A 70 -14.56 30.52 -11.43
N SER A 71 -15.30 31.53 -11.74
CA SER A 71 -16.29 32.21 -10.84
C SER A 71 -17.40 31.27 -10.35
N ARG A 72 -17.57 30.09 -10.97
CA ARG A 72 -18.53 29.05 -10.58
C ARG A 72 -17.87 27.82 -9.93
N SER A 73 -16.57 27.86 -9.67
CA SER A 73 -15.84 26.78 -9.04
C SER A 73 -16.23 26.68 -7.56
N ALA A 74 -16.66 25.51 -7.14
CA ALA A 74 -16.94 25.24 -5.72
C ALA A 74 -15.62 25.36 -4.92
N LYS A 75 -15.64 26.25 -3.92
CA LYS A 75 -14.49 26.42 -3.03
C LYS A 75 -14.48 25.28 -2.02
N LEU A 76 -13.41 24.49 -2.02
CA LEU A 76 -13.16 23.49 -0.99
C LEU A 76 -12.57 24.19 0.25
N ASN A 77 -13.47 24.67 1.10
CA ASN A 77 -13.13 25.36 2.35
C ASN A 77 -13.74 24.62 3.55
N ASN A 78 -13.47 25.09 4.75
CA ASN A 78 -13.98 24.47 5.99
C ASN A 78 -15.52 24.34 6.01
N GLN A 79 -16.24 25.23 5.31
CA GLN A 79 -17.70 25.13 5.19
C GLN A 79 -18.11 23.94 4.31
N ALA A 80 -17.39 23.70 3.22
CA ALA A 80 -17.61 22.52 2.38
C ALA A 80 -17.35 21.21 3.16
N ILE A 81 -16.26 21.16 3.93
CA ILE A 81 -15.93 20.02 4.79
C ILE A 81 -17.06 19.74 5.80
N ARG A 82 -17.58 20.79 6.47
CA ARG A 82 -18.71 20.64 7.41
C ARG A 82 -19.95 20.07 6.73
N ARG A 83 -20.32 20.58 5.56
CA ARG A 83 -21.47 20.08 4.79
C ARG A 83 -21.31 18.62 4.38
N LEU A 84 -20.11 18.21 4.00
CA LEU A 84 -19.82 16.82 3.66
C LEU A 84 -19.91 15.92 4.89
N LYS A 85 -19.40 16.36 6.05
CA LYS A 85 -19.52 15.62 7.32
C LYS A 85 -20.97 15.44 7.80
N GLU A 86 -21.90 16.34 7.42
CA GLU A 86 -23.32 16.27 7.77
C GLU A 86 -24.13 15.28 6.92
N MET A 87 -23.55 14.76 5.83
CA MET A 87 -24.23 13.83 4.93
C MET A 87 -24.31 12.44 5.55
N LYS A 88 -25.51 11.84 5.65
CA LYS A 88 -25.76 10.54 6.29
C LYS A 88 -24.96 9.35 5.71
N SER A 89 -24.54 9.47 4.44
CA SER A 89 -23.78 8.41 3.74
C SER A 89 -22.27 8.59 3.83
N VAL A 90 -21.79 9.61 4.53
CA VAL A 90 -20.37 9.94 4.67
C VAL A 90 -19.94 9.63 6.08
N GLU A 91 -19.00 8.70 6.22
CA GLU A 91 -18.47 8.25 7.51
C GLU A 91 -17.37 9.18 8.01
N ALA A 92 -16.46 9.57 7.13
CA ALA A 92 -15.35 10.46 7.46
C ALA A 92 -15.05 11.41 6.29
N VAL A 93 -14.54 12.58 6.61
CA VAL A 93 -14.07 13.58 5.63
C VAL A 93 -12.79 14.19 6.16
N THR A 94 -11.75 14.19 5.35
CA THR A 94 -10.52 14.93 5.64
C THR A 94 -10.16 15.84 4.47
N PRO A 95 -9.70 17.06 4.71
CA PRO A 95 -8.96 17.79 3.68
C PRO A 95 -7.64 17.07 3.44
N LYS A 96 -7.19 17.03 2.18
CA LYS A 96 -5.87 16.54 1.82
C LYS A 96 -5.10 17.71 1.21
N LEU A 97 -4.07 18.15 1.93
CA LEU A 97 -3.19 19.23 1.51
C LEU A 97 -1.83 18.64 1.14
N THR A 98 -1.41 18.83 -0.10
CA THR A 98 -0.08 18.42 -0.55
C THR A 98 0.84 19.63 -0.55
N ALA A 99 2.03 19.50 0.00
CA ALA A 99 3.04 20.55 -0.01
C ALA A 99 3.72 20.63 -1.39
N GLU A 100 2.97 21.11 -2.40
CA GLU A 100 3.46 21.33 -3.75
C GLU A 100 4.08 22.72 -3.87
N ASN A 101 5.18 22.82 -4.65
CA ASN A 101 5.86 24.08 -4.94
C ASN A 101 6.39 24.84 -3.70
N ILE A 102 6.60 24.14 -2.60
CA ILE A 102 7.30 24.68 -1.43
C ILE A 102 8.69 24.05 -1.40
N PRO A 103 9.77 24.86 -1.36
CA PRO A 103 11.12 24.32 -1.29
C PRO A 103 11.38 23.70 0.09
N ILE A 104 11.08 22.42 0.19
CA ILE A 104 11.22 21.62 1.41
C ILE A 104 12.40 20.68 1.25
N THR A 105 13.23 20.59 2.30
CA THR A 105 14.25 19.57 2.41
C THR A 105 14.08 18.84 3.72
N LEU A 106 14.00 17.52 3.64
CA LEU A 106 13.90 16.66 4.82
C LEU A 106 15.23 15.95 5.05
N TYR A 107 15.69 15.98 6.28
CA TYR A 107 16.88 15.28 6.73
C TYR A 107 16.51 14.22 7.77
N ALA A 108 17.26 13.13 7.80
CA ALA A 108 17.13 12.07 8.79
C ALA A 108 18.48 11.78 9.47
N GLY A 109 18.40 11.36 10.72
CA GLY A 109 19.53 10.94 11.52
C GLY A 109 20.37 12.10 12.10
N ARG A 110 21.37 11.70 12.91
CA ARG A 110 22.25 12.67 13.58
C ARG A 110 23.05 13.48 12.55
N ASN A 111 23.18 14.77 12.81
CA ASN A 111 23.94 15.72 11.97
C ASN A 111 23.44 15.75 10.51
N ARG A 112 22.15 15.55 10.28
CA ARG A 112 21.54 15.62 8.93
C ARG A 112 22.24 14.71 7.92
N ARG A 113 22.64 13.53 8.36
CA ARG A 113 23.42 12.59 7.54
C ARG A 113 22.68 12.16 6.29
N TYR A 114 21.39 11.91 6.41
CA TYR A 114 20.57 11.47 5.32
C TYR A 114 19.71 12.63 4.85
N LYS A 115 19.74 12.92 3.56
CA LYS A 115 18.97 13.98 2.92
C LYS A 115 17.93 13.34 1.98
N SER A 116 16.69 13.80 2.04
CA SER A 116 15.67 13.34 1.09
C SER A 116 15.96 13.86 -0.30
N ALA A 117 16.00 12.95 -1.28
CA ALA A 117 16.09 13.27 -2.70
C ALA A 117 14.75 13.80 -3.23
N TYR A 118 13.66 13.22 -2.73
CA TYR A 118 12.29 13.59 -3.07
C TYR A 118 11.39 13.31 -1.86
N THR A 119 10.45 14.19 -1.55
CA THR A 119 9.53 13.97 -0.43
C THR A 119 8.14 14.49 -0.76
N THR A 120 7.17 13.59 -0.77
CA THR A 120 5.76 13.94 -0.79
C THR A 120 5.29 14.12 0.65
N ILE A 121 4.90 15.36 1.00
CA ILE A 121 4.33 15.69 2.32
C ILE A 121 2.86 15.99 2.14
N VAL A 122 2.03 15.28 2.89
CA VAL A 122 0.58 15.42 2.85
C VAL A 122 0.05 15.71 4.25
N GLY A 123 -0.75 16.75 4.37
CA GLY A 123 -1.51 17.06 5.58
C GLY A 123 -2.92 16.47 5.48
N ILE A 124 -3.34 15.74 6.51
CA ILE A 124 -4.71 15.24 6.68
C ILE A 124 -5.16 15.43 8.14
N ASP A 125 -6.46 15.33 8.39
CA ASP A 125 -7.00 15.14 9.74
C ASP A 125 -6.69 13.70 10.18
N VAL A 126 -5.69 13.52 11.01
CA VAL A 126 -5.21 12.21 11.45
C VAL A 126 -6.28 11.43 12.21
N LYS A 127 -7.20 12.12 12.90
CA LYS A 127 -8.35 11.49 13.60
C LYS A 127 -9.31 10.79 12.62
N ALA A 128 -9.35 11.26 11.37
CA ALA A 128 -10.17 10.65 10.32
C ALA A 128 -9.42 9.56 9.53
N ALA A 129 -8.11 9.43 9.73
CA ALA A 129 -7.25 8.55 8.91
C ALA A 129 -7.71 7.09 8.94
N GLU A 130 -8.01 6.55 10.13
CA GLU A 130 -8.45 5.16 10.29
C GLU A 130 -9.80 4.90 9.61
N ALA A 131 -10.78 5.79 9.80
CA ALA A 131 -12.09 5.72 9.13
C ALA A 131 -11.98 5.91 7.61
N MET A 132 -10.95 6.64 7.14
CA MET A 132 -10.57 6.75 5.72
C MET A 132 -9.80 5.53 5.21
N GLY A 133 -9.64 4.49 6.04
CA GLY A 133 -9.00 3.23 5.68
C GLY A 133 -7.47 3.28 5.58
N TYR A 134 -6.80 4.33 6.08
CA TYR A 134 -5.35 4.30 6.26
C TYR A 134 -4.99 3.27 7.32
N LYS A 135 -3.98 2.46 7.07
CA LYS A 135 -3.53 1.40 7.98
C LYS A 135 -2.09 1.64 8.38
N LEU A 136 -1.77 1.36 9.65
CA LEU A 136 -0.39 1.35 10.15
C LEU A 136 0.13 -0.08 10.20
N THR A 137 1.40 -0.26 9.85
CA THR A 137 2.18 -1.47 10.09
C THR A 137 2.92 -1.42 11.42
N ASP A 138 3.18 -0.20 11.91
CA ASP A 138 3.87 0.05 13.17
C ASP A 138 3.42 1.41 13.74
N GLY A 139 3.43 1.58 15.07
CA GLY A 139 3.02 2.81 15.74
C GLY A 139 1.50 2.90 15.99
N THR A 140 1.03 4.09 16.36
CA THR A 140 -0.38 4.37 16.65
C THR A 140 -0.78 5.76 16.19
N TRP A 141 -2.04 5.96 15.77
CA TRP A 141 -2.55 7.25 15.34
C TRP A 141 -2.58 8.30 16.45
N ASP A 142 -2.71 7.87 17.71
CA ASP A 142 -2.77 8.77 18.89
C ASP A 142 -1.47 9.55 19.13
N LYS A 143 -0.36 9.10 18.58
CA LYS A 143 0.94 9.79 18.64
C LYS A 143 1.11 10.86 17.58
N GLY A 144 0.12 11.08 16.74
CA GLY A 144 0.03 12.22 15.85
C GLY A 144 0.09 13.52 16.64
N GLY A 145 -0.02 14.63 15.95
CA GLY A 145 0.02 15.96 16.51
C GLY A 145 1.12 16.79 15.85
N ARG A 146 1.47 17.91 16.49
CA ARG A 146 2.25 18.95 15.82
C ARG A 146 3.61 18.48 15.27
N ASP A 147 4.31 17.60 15.96
CA ASP A 147 5.66 17.13 15.60
C ASP A 147 5.70 15.62 15.27
N GLY A 148 4.57 14.92 15.46
CA GLY A 148 4.41 13.53 15.09
C GLY A 148 4.08 13.38 13.61
N VAL A 149 4.78 12.46 12.93
CA VAL A 149 4.57 12.20 11.50
C VAL A 149 4.37 10.72 11.23
N PHE A 150 3.57 10.43 10.22
CA PHE A 150 3.35 9.06 9.74
C PHE A 150 4.12 8.88 8.44
N VAL A 151 5.07 7.96 8.47
CA VAL A 151 5.95 7.70 7.33
C VAL A 151 5.43 6.56 6.47
N GLY A 152 5.61 6.65 5.17
CA GLY A 152 5.27 5.59 4.24
C GLY A 152 6.13 4.34 4.44
N GLU A 153 5.64 3.19 3.97
CA GLU A 153 6.30 1.90 4.15
C GLU A 153 7.73 1.89 3.60
N ASN A 154 7.93 2.52 2.45
CA ASN A 154 9.21 2.58 1.73
C ASN A 154 9.94 3.93 1.91
N PHE A 155 9.50 4.76 2.85
CA PHE A 155 10.00 6.13 3.04
C PHE A 155 11.51 6.24 3.21
N ALA A 156 12.15 5.29 3.93
CA ALA A 156 13.58 5.30 4.19
C ALA A 156 14.46 5.16 2.92
N TYR A 157 13.89 4.62 1.82
CA TYR A 157 14.62 4.52 0.55
C TYR A 157 14.71 5.86 -0.21
N MET A 158 13.92 6.85 0.19
CA MET A 158 13.93 8.19 -0.42
C MET A 158 15.12 9.04 0.02
N PHE A 159 16.03 8.51 0.82
CA PHE A 159 17.14 9.26 1.39
C PHE A 159 18.48 8.88 0.80
N GLU A 160 19.29 9.92 0.56
CA GLU A 160 20.69 9.84 0.15
C GLU A 160 21.59 9.96 1.38
N ASP A 161 22.63 9.14 1.47
CA ASP A 161 23.69 9.30 2.47
C ASP A 161 24.68 10.38 2.00
N THR A 162 24.65 11.54 2.64
CA THR A 162 25.51 12.71 2.30
C THR A 162 27.01 12.44 2.46
N LYS A 163 27.38 11.35 3.14
CA LYS A 163 28.78 10.94 3.33
C LYS A 163 29.30 10.02 2.23
N ARG A 164 28.44 9.57 1.33
CA ARG A 164 28.81 8.71 0.20
C ARG A 164 28.87 9.48 -1.11
N PRO A 165 29.73 9.07 -2.04
CA PRO A 165 29.80 9.72 -3.34
C PRO A 165 28.49 9.51 -4.13
N SER A 166 28.15 10.49 -4.96
CA SER A 166 27.00 10.43 -5.86
C SER A 166 27.02 9.14 -6.72
N GLY A 167 25.87 8.54 -6.93
CA GLY A 167 25.72 7.26 -7.62
C GLY A 167 25.90 6.01 -6.73
N ARG A 168 26.35 6.18 -5.47
CA ARG A 168 26.43 5.12 -4.44
C ARG A 168 25.82 5.57 -3.11
N ASN A 169 25.12 6.67 -3.12
CA ASN A 169 24.55 7.35 -1.94
C ASN A 169 23.07 7.03 -1.72
N THR A 170 22.43 6.29 -2.60
CA THR A 170 21.04 5.81 -2.49
C THR A 170 20.97 4.30 -2.37
N VAL A 171 19.88 3.78 -1.81
CA VAL A 171 19.55 2.35 -1.83
C VAL A 171 18.38 2.18 -2.80
N ASP A 172 18.62 1.51 -3.92
CA ASP A 172 17.56 1.17 -4.86
C ASP A 172 16.74 0.00 -4.31
N MET A 173 15.50 0.26 -3.92
CA MET A 173 14.60 -0.74 -3.37
C MET A 173 14.25 -1.85 -4.35
N TYR A 174 14.45 -1.62 -5.65
CA TYR A 174 14.16 -2.58 -6.71
C TYR A 174 15.37 -3.44 -7.10
N SER A 175 16.56 -3.15 -6.56
CA SER A 175 17.78 -3.92 -6.87
C SER A 175 17.76 -5.36 -6.36
N GLY A 176 16.78 -5.74 -5.55
CA GLY A 176 16.60 -7.10 -5.02
C GLY A 176 15.72 -8.02 -5.84
N TYR A 177 15.24 -7.60 -7.02
CA TYR A 177 14.33 -8.41 -7.84
C TYR A 177 14.93 -9.75 -8.29
N ASP A 178 16.25 -9.85 -8.39
CA ASP A 178 16.96 -11.10 -8.74
C ASP A 178 17.10 -12.05 -7.53
N ASN A 179 16.84 -11.57 -6.32
CA ASN A 179 16.90 -12.35 -5.09
C ASN A 179 15.47 -12.57 -4.56
N LEU A 180 14.98 -13.79 -4.69
CA LEU A 180 13.65 -14.14 -4.20
C LEU A 180 13.78 -14.80 -2.82
N ASP A 181 12.83 -14.53 -1.94
CA ASP A 181 12.68 -15.24 -0.68
C ASP A 181 12.03 -16.64 -0.87
N GLU A 182 11.84 -17.39 0.21
CA GLU A 182 11.23 -18.72 0.19
C GLU A 182 9.79 -18.73 -0.37
N SER A 183 9.12 -17.59 -0.39
CA SER A 183 7.76 -17.43 -0.95
C SER A 183 7.76 -16.96 -2.41
N GLY A 184 8.95 -16.75 -3.00
CA GLY A 184 9.10 -16.27 -4.37
C GLY A 184 8.92 -14.76 -4.52
N MET A 185 8.99 -14.01 -3.43
CA MET A 185 8.89 -12.55 -3.43
C MET A 185 10.28 -11.91 -3.47
N PRO A 186 10.46 -10.77 -4.18
CA PRO A 186 11.73 -10.05 -4.21
C PRO A 186 12.16 -9.58 -2.82
N VAL A 187 13.40 -9.89 -2.44
CA VAL A 187 13.97 -9.43 -1.18
C VAL A 187 14.43 -7.98 -1.35
N LYS A 188 13.73 -7.04 -0.70
CA LYS A 188 14.14 -5.64 -0.70
C LYS A 188 15.47 -5.46 0.04
N PRO A 189 16.45 -4.71 -0.49
CA PRO A 189 17.68 -4.40 0.23
C PRO A 189 17.36 -3.60 1.49
N GLN A 190 18.23 -3.65 2.50
CA GLN A 190 18.01 -2.88 3.72
C GLN A 190 18.24 -1.38 3.47
N PRO A 191 17.33 -0.50 3.90
CA PRO A 191 17.54 0.94 3.84
C PRO A 191 18.64 1.38 4.80
N TYR A 192 19.18 2.58 4.65
CA TYR A 192 20.27 3.10 5.49
C TYR A 192 19.90 3.26 6.97
N PHE A 193 18.62 3.38 7.28
CA PHE A 193 18.12 3.58 8.65
C PHE A 193 16.68 3.04 8.80
N ASP A 194 16.30 2.80 10.04
CA ASP A 194 14.91 2.48 10.38
C ASP A 194 14.10 3.77 10.52
N SER A 195 13.06 3.91 9.69
CA SER A 195 12.21 5.10 9.66
C SER A 195 11.48 5.37 10.99
N MET A 196 11.22 4.35 11.82
CA MET A 196 10.54 4.52 13.10
C MET A 196 11.49 4.93 14.24
N LYS A 197 12.78 4.67 14.11
CA LYS A 197 13.79 4.95 15.18
C LYS A 197 14.63 6.19 14.91
N THR A 198 14.36 6.89 13.82
CA THR A 198 15.18 8.00 13.36
C THR A 198 14.41 9.31 13.48
N ALA A 199 15.02 10.32 14.10
CA ALA A 199 14.47 11.67 14.14
C ALA A 199 14.68 12.37 12.79
N TYR A 200 13.72 13.20 12.42
CA TYR A 200 13.75 13.96 11.18
C TYR A 200 13.87 15.45 11.44
N THR A 201 14.48 16.14 10.51
CA THR A 201 14.57 17.60 10.50
C THR A 201 13.99 18.11 9.19
N LEU A 202 12.89 18.84 9.26
CA LEU A 202 12.25 19.50 8.15
C LEU A 202 12.79 20.92 8.03
N ASP A 203 13.38 21.25 6.90
CA ASP A 203 13.79 22.60 6.53
C ASP A 203 12.87 23.12 5.41
N ILE A 204 12.20 24.22 5.65
CA ILE A 204 11.41 24.95 4.67
C ILE A 204 12.16 26.22 4.32
N SER A 205 12.52 26.39 3.05
CA SER A 205 13.17 27.61 2.54
C SER A 205 12.11 28.45 1.83
N SER A 206 12.18 29.77 1.95
CA SER A 206 11.38 30.68 1.13
C SER A 206 12.20 31.10 -0.09
N ASP A 207 11.55 31.28 -1.23
CA ASP A 207 12.18 31.81 -2.45
C ASP A 207 12.50 33.31 -2.36
N LYS A 208 12.11 33.97 -1.27
CA LYS A 208 12.40 35.38 -1.03
C LYS A 208 13.67 35.51 -0.20
N GLU A 209 14.60 36.32 -0.64
CA GLU A 209 15.93 36.55 -0.07
C GLU A 209 15.94 36.96 1.41
N ASP A 210 14.81 37.47 1.93
CA ASP A 210 14.64 37.97 3.30
C ASP A 210 13.85 37.03 4.26
N ASP A 211 13.35 35.88 3.80
CA ASP A 211 12.53 35.00 4.62
C ASP A 211 13.34 34.00 5.42
N LYS A 212 13.06 33.97 6.70
CA LYS A 212 13.70 33.03 7.66
C LYS A 212 13.41 31.59 7.27
N LYS A 213 14.47 30.82 7.09
CA LYS A 213 14.42 29.37 7.02
C LYS A 213 13.72 28.81 8.25
N ILE A 214 12.64 28.08 8.06
CA ILE A 214 11.91 27.40 9.13
C ILE A 214 12.47 25.99 9.26
N THR A 215 13.01 25.67 10.42
CA THR A 215 13.48 24.32 10.74
C THR A 215 12.61 23.72 11.82
N ARG A 216 12.14 22.50 11.60
CA ARG A 216 11.30 21.76 12.54
C ARG A 216 11.83 20.35 12.76
N GLN A 217 11.82 19.92 14.02
CA GLN A 217 12.12 18.53 14.38
C GLN A 217 10.84 17.72 14.33
N LEU A 218 10.90 16.52 13.74
CA LEU A 218 9.78 15.63 13.60
C LEU A 218 10.17 14.23 14.08
N GLU A 219 9.20 13.53 14.65
CA GLU A 219 9.36 12.17 15.14
C GLU A 219 8.34 11.24 14.45
N ALA A 220 8.78 10.05 14.07
CA ALA A 220 7.88 9.07 13.49
C ALA A 220 6.89 8.54 14.55
N ALA A 221 5.61 8.83 14.38
CA ALA A 221 4.51 8.35 15.20
C ALA A 221 4.00 6.97 14.75
N GLY A 222 4.11 6.68 13.44
CA GLY A 222 3.71 5.42 12.86
C GLY A 222 4.25 5.23 11.44
N ARG A 223 4.29 3.96 11.02
CA ARG A 223 4.59 3.56 9.64
C ARG A 223 3.31 3.12 8.97
N MET A 224 2.98 3.74 7.87
CA MET A 224 1.79 3.39 7.09
C MET A 224 2.04 2.12 6.28
N LYS A 225 0.98 1.34 6.10
CA LYS A 225 0.95 0.27 5.12
C LYS A 225 0.79 0.88 3.73
N GLU A 226 1.59 0.42 2.78
CA GLU A 226 1.50 0.85 1.39
C GLU A 226 0.10 0.58 0.81
N ASP A 227 -0.51 1.61 0.26
CA ASP A 227 -1.81 1.56 -0.41
C ASP A 227 -1.84 2.60 -1.54
N TYR A 228 -1.57 2.16 -2.75
CA TYR A 228 -1.53 3.02 -3.94
C TYR A 228 -2.86 3.73 -4.23
N GLY A 229 -3.98 3.17 -3.78
CA GLY A 229 -5.30 3.80 -3.93
C GLY A 229 -5.46 5.08 -3.11
N LYS A 230 -4.63 5.28 -2.09
CA LYS A 230 -4.64 6.48 -1.23
C LYS A 230 -3.62 7.53 -1.70
N GLY A 231 -2.53 7.10 -2.31
CA GLY A 231 -1.49 7.95 -2.88
C GLY A 231 -0.08 7.55 -2.46
N GLU A 232 0.90 8.22 -3.06
CA GLU A 232 2.33 7.96 -2.84
C GLU A 232 2.78 8.18 -1.38
N GLU A 233 2.05 8.98 -0.62
CA GLU A 233 2.37 9.25 0.78
C GLU A 233 2.38 7.98 1.63
N THR A 234 1.57 6.96 1.28
CA THR A 234 1.54 5.69 2.02
C THR A 234 2.77 4.82 1.74
N SER A 235 3.43 5.01 0.62
CA SER A 235 4.64 4.29 0.24
C SER A 235 5.91 5.10 0.51
N MET A 236 6.10 6.21 -0.19
CA MET A 236 7.37 6.97 -0.24
C MET A 236 7.27 8.35 0.41
N GLY A 237 6.10 8.74 0.88
CA GLY A 237 5.86 10.05 1.45
C GLY A 237 5.71 10.04 2.97
N LEU A 238 5.18 11.15 3.44
CA LEU A 238 4.99 11.42 4.86
C LEU A 238 3.65 12.14 5.04
N VAL A 239 2.92 11.75 6.07
CA VAL A 239 1.65 12.34 6.47
C VAL A 239 1.82 13.09 7.78
N MET A 240 1.29 14.31 7.84
CA MET A 240 1.26 15.16 9.02
C MET A 240 -0.20 15.49 9.39
N ASP A 241 -0.41 15.76 10.67
CA ASP A 241 -1.69 16.30 11.13
C ASP A 241 -1.85 17.76 10.69
N LEU A 242 -3.08 18.14 10.36
CA LEU A 242 -3.44 19.51 9.96
C LEU A 242 -3.80 20.42 11.16
N GLU A 243 -3.78 19.90 12.40
CA GLU A 243 -4.02 20.69 13.63
C GLU A 243 -2.80 21.52 14.07
#